data_fddf09713028bc84490e37fe2f15c99f
#
_entry.id   fddf09713028bc84490e37fe2f15c99f
#
_cell.length_a   1.000
_cell.length_b   1.000
_cell.length_c   1.000
_cell.angle_alpha   90.00
_cell.angle_beta   90.00
_cell.angle_gamma   90.00
#
_symmetry.space_group_name_H-M   'P 1'
#
loop_
_entity.id
_entity.type
_entity.pdbx_description
1 polymer ?
#
loop_
_entity_poly.entity_id
_entity_poly.type
_entity_poly.pdbx_seq_one_letter_code
_entity_poly.pdbx_strand_id
1 'polypeptide(L)'
;LEDMELMTWAIFQSGQKIPAKIYSKILAQWDQYSHQMANFHETYDILLTPTVADVAPKHGQFALSENLQNQLKHMADFDWPKQQELIWEMFADSLDWTPFTQQANLTGQPSISLPVYRDEQGLSLGVQLTAAKGREDLLLHLTQQMEECSVFS
;
A
#
# COMPACT_ATOMS: atom_id res chain seq x y z
N LEU A 1 22.43 -11.83 4.82
CA LEU A 1 22.42 -10.48 4.22
C LEU A 1 23.05 -10.46 2.84
N GLU A 2 24.05 -11.29 2.56
CA GLU A 2 24.77 -11.28 1.28
C GLU A 2 23.89 -11.59 0.07
N ASP A 3 22.79 -12.34 0.28
CA ASP A 3 21.86 -12.77 -0.78
C ASP A 3 20.49 -12.05 -0.76
N MET A 4 20.30 -11.07 0.13
CA MET A 4 19.01 -10.35 0.31
C MET A 4 19.22 -8.85 0.31
N GLU A 5 18.26 -8.14 -0.29
CA GLU A 5 18.12 -6.70 -0.08
C GLU A 5 17.85 -6.38 1.40
N LEU A 6 18.37 -5.25 1.89
CA LEU A 6 18.31 -4.87 3.31
C LEU A 6 16.88 -4.82 3.87
N MET A 7 15.94 -4.26 3.12
CA MET A 7 14.54 -4.16 3.57
C MET A 7 13.90 -5.55 3.66
N THR A 8 14.14 -6.41 2.69
CA THR A 8 13.67 -7.80 2.69
C THR A 8 14.25 -8.57 3.87
N TRP A 9 15.55 -8.40 4.14
CA TRP A 9 16.21 -8.98 5.31
C TRP A 9 15.57 -8.52 6.64
N ALA A 10 15.31 -7.23 6.79
CA ALA A 10 14.72 -6.69 7.99
C ALA A 10 13.31 -7.26 8.26
N ILE A 11 12.46 -7.33 7.21
CA ILE A 11 11.13 -7.95 7.29
C ILE A 11 11.23 -9.43 7.67
N PHE A 12 12.14 -10.17 7.04
CA PHE A 12 12.36 -11.58 7.35
C PHE A 12 12.74 -11.79 8.82
N GLN A 13 13.71 -11.01 9.34
CA GLN A 13 14.13 -11.11 10.75
C GLN A 13 12.99 -10.73 11.72
N SER A 14 12.23 -9.71 11.42
CA SER A 14 11.07 -9.33 12.22
C SER A 14 9.99 -10.42 12.22
N GLY A 15 9.73 -11.02 11.06
CA GLY A 15 8.76 -12.10 10.92
C GLY A 15 9.08 -13.32 11.79
N GLN A 16 10.36 -13.65 11.97
CA GLN A 16 10.80 -14.78 12.80
C GLN A 16 10.43 -14.63 14.29
N LYS A 17 10.24 -13.40 14.77
CA LYS A 17 9.96 -13.11 16.19
C LYS A 17 8.49 -12.77 16.46
N ILE A 18 7.62 -12.75 15.46
CA ILE A 18 6.19 -12.48 15.65
C ILE A 18 5.55 -13.64 16.41
N PRO A 19 4.98 -13.40 17.61
CA PRO A 19 4.29 -14.46 18.34
C PRO A 19 3.02 -14.91 17.60
N ALA A 20 2.74 -16.21 17.55
CA ALA A 20 1.56 -16.78 16.89
C ALA A 20 0.24 -16.13 17.36
N LYS A 21 0.14 -15.76 18.65
CA LYS A 21 -0.99 -15.01 19.19
C LYS A 21 -1.19 -13.66 18.52
N ILE A 22 -0.12 -12.95 18.18
CA ILE A 22 -0.19 -11.65 17.48
C ILE A 22 -0.60 -11.88 16.04
N TYR A 23 -0.01 -12.84 15.36
CA TYR A 23 -0.39 -13.20 13.99
C TYR A 23 -1.89 -13.53 13.88
N SER A 24 -2.43 -14.37 14.78
CA SER A 24 -3.85 -14.67 14.83
C SER A 24 -4.74 -13.43 15.01
N LYS A 25 -4.31 -12.46 15.84
CA LYS A 25 -5.04 -11.19 16.01
C LYS A 25 -5.02 -10.34 14.74
N ILE A 26 -3.90 -10.32 14.01
CA ILE A 26 -3.79 -9.58 12.74
C ILE A 26 -4.76 -10.14 11.72
N LEU A 27 -4.86 -11.47 11.58
CA LEU A 27 -5.82 -12.09 10.66
C LEU A 27 -7.28 -11.70 11.01
N ALA A 28 -7.66 -11.76 12.29
CA ALA A 28 -8.98 -11.33 12.71
C ALA A 28 -9.24 -9.84 12.46
N GLN A 29 -8.22 -9.00 12.55
CA GLN A 29 -8.29 -7.57 12.22
C GLN A 29 -8.49 -7.33 10.72
N TRP A 30 -7.83 -8.11 9.86
CA TRP A 30 -8.04 -8.03 8.41
C TRP A 30 -9.48 -8.40 8.02
N ASP A 31 -10.05 -9.41 8.67
CA ASP A 31 -11.47 -9.76 8.47
C ASP A 31 -12.40 -8.61 8.86
N GLN A 32 -12.09 -7.91 9.96
CA GLN A 32 -12.86 -6.73 10.38
C GLN A 32 -12.78 -5.59 9.36
N TYR A 33 -11.59 -5.29 8.82
CA TYR A 33 -11.44 -4.28 7.77
C TYR A 33 -12.18 -4.67 6.49
N SER A 34 -12.10 -5.94 6.09
CA SER A 34 -12.86 -6.46 4.95
C SER A 34 -14.37 -6.31 5.15
N HIS A 35 -14.87 -6.56 6.36
CA HIS A 35 -16.29 -6.39 6.70
C HIS A 35 -16.72 -4.90 6.68
N GLN A 36 -15.89 -4.01 7.21
CA GLN A 36 -16.16 -2.57 7.16
C GLN A 36 -16.28 -2.07 5.71
N MET A 37 -15.40 -2.52 4.82
CA MET A 37 -15.47 -2.17 3.41
C MET A 37 -16.65 -2.80 2.69
N ALA A 38 -17.06 -4.03 3.07
CA ALA A 38 -18.29 -4.63 2.54
C ALA A 38 -19.51 -3.78 2.90
N ASN A 39 -19.63 -3.34 4.15
CA ASN A 39 -20.72 -2.43 4.58
C ASN A 39 -20.71 -1.08 3.86
N PHE A 40 -19.53 -0.51 3.59
CA PHE A 40 -19.40 0.71 2.78
C PHE A 40 -20.02 0.51 1.40
N HIS A 41 -19.72 -0.61 0.76
CA HIS A 41 -20.21 -0.93 -0.59
C HIS A 41 -21.68 -1.40 -0.63
N GLU A 42 -22.37 -1.54 0.48
CA GLU A 42 -23.85 -1.65 0.48
C GLU A 42 -24.52 -0.33 0.06
N THR A 43 -23.82 0.79 0.22
CA THR A 43 -24.34 2.12 -0.09
C THR A 43 -23.64 2.75 -1.28
N TYR A 44 -22.36 2.52 -1.45
CA TYR A 44 -21.51 3.17 -2.47
C TYR A 44 -20.90 2.13 -3.41
N ASP A 45 -21.10 2.29 -4.70
CA ASP A 45 -20.57 1.37 -5.71
C ASP A 45 -19.05 1.41 -5.80
N ILE A 46 -18.47 2.61 -5.71
CA ILE A 46 -17.03 2.87 -5.88
C ILE A 46 -16.51 3.77 -4.76
N LEU A 47 -15.32 3.43 -4.27
CA LEU A 47 -14.48 4.35 -3.52
C LEU A 47 -13.45 4.96 -4.49
N LEU A 48 -13.45 6.28 -4.59
CA LEU A 48 -12.51 7.04 -5.43
C LEU A 48 -11.52 7.77 -4.53
N THR A 49 -10.23 7.56 -4.79
CA THR A 49 -9.12 8.22 -4.06
C THR A 49 -8.00 8.60 -5.04
N PRO A 50 -7.09 9.52 -4.69
CA PRO A 50 -5.81 9.57 -5.38
C PRO A 50 -5.11 8.21 -5.29
N THR A 51 -4.38 7.81 -6.33
CA THR A 51 -3.59 6.57 -6.26
C THR A 51 -2.41 6.76 -5.30
N VAL A 52 -1.71 7.86 -5.42
CA VAL A 52 -0.55 8.26 -4.60
C VAL A 52 -0.63 9.76 -4.27
N ALA A 53 0.23 10.23 -3.37
CA ALA A 53 0.16 11.60 -2.85
C ALA A 53 0.53 12.67 -3.89
N ASP A 54 1.40 12.34 -4.86
CA ASP A 54 1.87 13.28 -5.88
C ASP A 54 2.31 12.50 -7.13
N VAL A 55 2.77 13.19 -8.18
CA VAL A 55 3.38 12.58 -9.37
C VAL A 55 4.60 11.73 -9.01
N ALA A 56 5.16 10.98 -9.99
CA ALA A 56 6.27 10.06 -9.74
C ALA A 56 7.37 10.67 -8.86
N PRO A 57 7.79 10.02 -7.77
CA PRO A 57 8.80 10.54 -6.85
C PRO A 57 10.18 10.57 -7.53
N LYS A 58 11.05 11.44 -7.06
CA LYS A 58 12.44 11.50 -7.54
C LYS A 58 13.20 10.24 -7.09
N HIS A 59 14.16 9.81 -7.90
CA HIS A 59 15.06 8.73 -7.49
C HIS A 59 15.74 9.05 -6.16
N GLY A 60 15.70 8.12 -5.22
CA GLY A 60 16.28 8.27 -3.88
C GLY A 60 15.44 9.08 -2.89
N GLN A 61 14.24 9.55 -3.25
CA GLN A 61 13.38 10.33 -2.37
C GLN A 61 13.06 9.62 -1.04
N PHE A 62 12.93 8.30 -1.07
CA PHE A 62 12.67 7.46 0.11
C PHE A 62 13.90 6.67 0.56
N ALA A 63 15.10 7.20 0.28
CA ALA A 63 16.33 6.56 0.72
C ALA A 63 16.43 6.58 2.25
N LEU A 64 16.67 5.42 2.84
CA LEU A 64 16.82 5.28 4.28
C LEU A 64 18.09 5.99 4.78
N SER A 65 18.00 6.63 5.94
CA SER A 65 19.17 7.22 6.60
C SER A 65 20.25 6.17 6.90
N GLU A 66 21.52 6.55 6.93
CA GLU A 66 22.61 5.64 7.27
C GLU A 66 22.42 5.00 8.64
N ASN A 67 21.91 5.77 9.61
CA ASN A 67 21.61 5.26 10.95
C ASN A 67 20.56 4.13 10.90
N LEU A 68 19.45 4.36 10.19
CA LEU A 68 18.40 3.34 10.05
C LEU A 68 18.92 2.11 9.30
N GLN A 69 19.67 2.30 8.21
CA GLN A 69 20.29 1.18 7.49
C GLN A 69 21.20 0.34 8.40
N ASN A 70 21.98 0.97 9.27
CA ASN A 70 22.84 0.26 10.22
C ASN A 70 22.03 -0.52 11.26
N GLN A 71 20.92 0.04 11.76
CA GLN A 71 20.03 -0.69 12.68
C GLN A 71 19.38 -1.89 11.97
N LEU A 72 18.90 -1.73 10.73
CA LEU A 72 18.29 -2.81 9.95
C LEU A 72 19.26 -3.96 9.64
N LYS A 73 20.55 -3.68 9.43
CA LYS A 73 21.58 -4.73 9.29
C LYS A 73 21.70 -5.60 10.54
N HIS A 74 21.47 -5.02 11.71
CA HIS A 74 21.53 -5.69 13.00
C HIS A 74 20.15 -6.09 13.55
N MET A 75 19.16 -6.20 12.68
CA MET A 75 17.76 -6.48 13.04
C MET A 75 17.60 -7.71 13.94
N ALA A 76 18.43 -8.73 13.74
CA ALA A 76 18.39 -9.96 14.54
C ALA A 76 18.69 -9.75 16.03
N ASP A 77 19.43 -8.69 16.38
CA ASP A 77 19.89 -8.40 17.74
C ASP A 77 18.82 -7.73 18.62
N PHE A 78 17.79 -7.14 17.97
CA PHE A 78 16.73 -6.43 18.67
C PHE A 78 15.61 -7.38 19.09
N ASP A 79 14.89 -7.00 20.16
CA ASP A 79 13.64 -7.65 20.56
C ASP A 79 12.49 -7.34 19.58
N TRP A 80 11.40 -8.07 19.68
CA TRP A 80 10.27 -7.92 18.76
C TRP A 80 9.66 -6.50 18.75
N PRO A 81 9.42 -5.81 19.90
CA PRO A 81 8.90 -4.45 19.87
C PRO A 81 9.79 -3.46 19.12
N LYS A 82 11.11 -3.53 19.33
CA LYS A 82 12.06 -2.66 18.63
C LYS A 82 12.13 -2.97 17.14
N GLN A 83 12.04 -4.25 16.77
CA GLN A 83 11.96 -4.63 15.35
C GLN A 83 10.72 -4.05 14.67
N GLN A 84 9.55 -4.04 15.32
CA GLN A 84 8.33 -3.45 14.76
C GLN A 84 8.47 -1.93 14.58
N GLU A 85 9.07 -1.23 15.53
CA GLU A 85 9.36 0.21 15.43
C GLU A 85 10.26 0.50 14.22
N LEU A 86 11.34 -0.26 14.03
CA LEU A 86 12.25 -0.10 12.90
C LEU A 86 11.59 -0.42 11.54
N ILE A 87 10.73 -1.43 11.48
CA ILE A 87 9.94 -1.73 10.28
C ILE A 87 8.99 -0.57 9.97
N TRP A 88 8.32 -0.02 10.97
CA TRP A 88 7.46 1.14 10.78
C TRP A 88 8.25 2.35 10.25
N GLU A 89 9.39 2.68 10.87
CA GLU A 89 10.27 3.77 10.43
C GLU A 89 10.77 3.56 9.00
N MET A 90 11.12 2.32 8.64
CA MET A 90 11.58 1.97 7.29
C MET A 90 10.53 2.26 6.20
N PHE A 91 9.25 2.12 6.52
CA PHE A 91 8.15 2.32 5.57
C PHE A 91 7.44 3.66 5.68
N ALA A 92 7.69 4.47 6.72
CA ALA A 92 6.90 5.65 7.04
C ALA A 92 6.72 6.59 5.84
N ASP A 93 7.80 7.04 5.23
CA ASP A 93 7.74 7.97 4.09
C ASP A 93 7.02 7.38 2.88
N SER A 94 7.20 6.09 2.60
CA SER A 94 6.54 5.41 1.48
C SER A 94 5.05 5.16 1.76
N LEU A 95 4.67 4.93 3.01
CA LEU A 95 3.27 4.80 3.41
C LEU A 95 2.53 6.14 3.31
N ASP A 96 3.19 7.25 3.69
CA ASP A 96 2.64 8.60 3.51
C ASP A 96 2.47 8.95 2.01
N TRP A 97 3.35 8.43 1.16
CA TRP A 97 3.24 8.61 -0.29
C TRP A 97 2.12 7.77 -0.92
N THR A 98 1.81 6.60 -0.35
CA THR A 98 0.80 5.66 -0.87
C THR A 98 -0.34 5.42 0.14
N PRO A 99 -1.05 6.46 0.60
CA PRO A 99 -1.94 6.37 1.76
C PRO A 99 -3.17 5.48 1.56
N PHE A 100 -3.58 5.23 0.31
CA PHE A 100 -4.82 4.50 0.00
C PHE A 100 -4.61 3.12 -0.62
N THR A 101 -3.46 2.85 -1.22
CA THR A 101 -3.23 1.61 -1.99
C THR A 101 -3.19 0.35 -1.12
N GLN A 102 -2.75 0.47 0.14
CA GLN A 102 -2.68 -0.64 1.08
C GLN A 102 -4.06 -1.18 1.47
N GLN A 103 -5.10 -0.34 1.46
CA GLN A 103 -6.45 -0.75 1.81
C GLN A 103 -6.94 -1.90 0.94
N ALA A 104 -6.80 -1.80 -0.37
CA ALA A 104 -7.23 -2.85 -1.31
C ALA A 104 -6.48 -4.17 -1.07
N ASN A 105 -5.17 -4.10 -0.78
CA ASN A 105 -4.37 -5.28 -0.46
C ASN A 105 -4.82 -5.96 0.84
N LEU A 106 -5.14 -5.18 1.88
CA LEU A 106 -5.60 -5.72 3.17
C LEU A 106 -7.01 -6.30 3.09
N THR A 107 -7.89 -5.66 2.36
CA THR A 107 -9.31 -6.06 2.29
C THR A 107 -9.59 -7.04 1.16
N GLY A 108 -8.66 -7.22 0.21
CA GLY A 108 -8.82 -8.09 -0.97
C GLY A 108 -9.86 -7.55 -1.96
N GLN A 109 -10.01 -6.23 -2.05
CA GLN A 109 -10.88 -5.57 -3.00
C GLN A 109 -10.19 -5.37 -4.34
N PRO A 110 -10.91 -5.44 -5.47
CA PRO A 110 -10.39 -5.04 -6.75
C PRO A 110 -10.21 -3.52 -6.81
N SER A 111 -9.10 -3.07 -7.39
CA SER A 111 -8.82 -1.65 -7.60
C SER A 111 -8.14 -1.43 -8.94
N ILE A 112 -8.39 -0.29 -9.55
CA ILE A 112 -7.74 0.16 -10.78
C ILE A 112 -7.27 1.60 -10.62
N SER A 113 -6.08 1.92 -11.16
CA SER A 113 -5.56 3.28 -11.20
C SER A 113 -5.59 3.80 -12.63
N LEU A 114 -6.17 4.98 -12.83
CA LEU A 114 -6.34 5.62 -14.13
C LEU A 114 -5.58 6.95 -14.17
N PRO A 115 -4.80 7.25 -15.22
CA PRO A 115 -3.95 8.44 -15.32
C PRO A 115 -4.75 9.66 -15.74
N VAL A 116 -5.63 10.16 -14.87
CA VAL A 116 -6.60 11.23 -15.18
C VAL A 116 -6.02 12.66 -15.14
N TYR A 117 -4.83 12.82 -14.58
CA TYR A 117 -4.16 14.11 -14.47
C TYR A 117 -2.71 14.02 -14.95
N ARG A 118 -2.24 15.10 -15.60
CA ARG A 118 -0.82 15.30 -15.94
C ARG A 118 -0.40 16.67 -15.45
N ASP A 119 0.78 16.74 -14.87
CA ASP A 119 1.38 18.01 -14.47
C ASP A 119 1.97 18.77 -15.68
N GLU A 120 2.53 19.96 -15.43
CA GLU A 120 3.17 20.79 -16.46
C GLU A 120 4.39 20.12 -17.11
N GLN A 121 4.97 19.10 -16.46
CA GLN A 121 6.11 18.33 -16.95
C GLN A 121 5.69 17.07 -17.71
N GLY A 122 4.38 16.80 -17.79
CA GLY A 122 3.82 15.62 -18.44
C GLY A 122 3.80 14.36 -17.59
N LEU A 123 4.12 14.46 -16.29
CA LEU A 123 4.04 13.34 -15.35
C LEU A 123 2.58 13.08 -14.95
N SER A 124 2.18 11.82 -14.98
CA SER A 124 0.80 11.43 -14.64
C SER A 124 0.60 11.28 -13.14
N LEU A 125 -0.56 11.73 -12.66
CA LEU A 125 -1.09 11.38 -11.34
C LEU A 125 -2.36 10.54 -11.53
N GLY A 126 -2.39 9.37 -10.91
CA GLY A 126 -3.50 8.44 -11.01
C GLY A 126 -4.61 8.72 -10.02
N VAL A 127 -5.84 8.40 -10.41
CA VAL A 127 -6.99 8.24 -9.53
C VAL A 127 -7.27 6.75 -9.38
N GLN A 128 -7.42 6.29 -8.15
CA GLN A 128 -7.74 4.90 -7.84
C GLN A 128 -9.24 4.74 -7.65
N LEU A 129 -9.82 3.77 -8.34
CA LEU A 129 -11.19 3.30 -8.16
C LEU A 129 -11.14 1.94 -7.48
N THR A 130 -11.83 1.79 -6.36
CA THR A 130 -11.93 0.54 -5.61
C THR A 130 -13.39 0.12 -5.54
N ALA A 131 -13.70 -1.13 -5.91
CA ALA A 131 -15.05 -1.70 -5.87
C ALA A 131 -15.19 -2.79 -4.78
N ALA A 132 -16.42 -3.26 -4.57
CA ALA A 132 -16.66 -4.44 -3.73
C ALA A 132 -15.92 -5.68 -4.29
N LYS A 133 -15.63 -6.64 -3.42
CA LYS A 133 -15.03 -7.92 -3.83
C LYS A 133 -15.84 -8.60 -4.94
N GLY A 134 -15.17 -9.06 -5.98
CA GLY A 134 -15.79 -9.73 -7.12
C GLY A 134 -16.47 -8.78 -8.11
N ARG A 135 -16.28 -7.46 -7.99
CA ARG A 135 -16.85 -6.44 -8.87
C ARG A 135 -15.81 -5.81 -9.80
N GLU A 136 -14.89 -6.61 -10.30
CA GLU A 136 -13.94 -6.23 -11.36
C GLU A 136 -14.67 -5.78 -12.64
N ASP A 137 -15.82 -6.38 -12.92
CA ASP A 137 -16.71 -6.02 -14.03
C ASP A 137 -17.09 -4.54 -14.01
N LEU A 138 -17.45 -4.03 -12.84
CA LEU A 138 -17.82 -2.63 -12.64
C LEU A 138 -16.66 -1.68 -12.91
N LEU A 139 -15.45 -2.02 -12.40
CA LEU A 139 -14.24 -1.22 -12.64
C LEU A 139 -13.89 -1.15 -14.13
N LEU A 140 -13.92 -2.28 -14.83
CA LEU A 140 -13.61 -2.34 -16.25
C LEU A 140 -14.63 -1.58 -17.09
N HIS A 141 -15.92 -1.70 -16.77
CA HIS A 141 -16.98 -0.99 -17.47
C HIS A 141 -16.87 0.53 -17.26
N LEU A 142 -16.64 0.99 -16.04
CA LEU A 142 -16.45 2.39 -15.72
C LEU A 142 -15.19 2.95 -16.42
N THR A 143 -14.10 2.19 -16.41
CA THR A 143 -12.86 2.58 -17.10
C THR A 143 -13.09 2.77 -18.59
N GLN A 144 -13.81 1.84 -19.24
CA GLN A 144 -14.16 1.97 -20.65
C GLN A 144 -14.97 3.24 -20.92
N GLN A 145 -15.97 3.53 -20.11
CA GLN A 145 -16.75 4.77 -20.25
C GLN A 145 -15.90 6.03 -20.08
N MET A 146 -14.99 6.03 -19.11
CA MET A 146 -14.07 7.17 -18.90
C MET A 146 -13.13 7.38 -20.09
N GLU A 147 -12.65 6.29 -20.71
CA GLU A 147 -11.83 6.35 -21.92
C GLU A 147 -12.63 6.89 -23.12
N GLU A 148 -13.84 6.40 -23.36
CA GLU A 148 -14.75 6.88 -24.39
C GLU A 148 -15.10 8.38 -24.22
N CYS A 149 -15.17 8.85 -22.98
CA CYS A 149 -15.38 10.28 -22.65
C CYS A 149 -14.08 11.09 -22.66
N SER A 150 -12.94 10.51 -23.04
CA SER A 150 -11.62 11.17 -23.06
C SER A 150 -11.23 11.79 -21.72
N VAL A 151 -11.62 11.18 -20.61
CA VAL A 151 -11.22 11.59 -19.25
C VAL A 151 -9.71 11.40 -19.07
N PHE A 152 -9.13 10.44 -19.77
CA PHE A 152 -7.68 10.19 -19.84
C PHE A 152 -7.32 9.68 -21.25
N SER A 153 -6.08 9.91 -21.67
CA SER A 153 -5.55 9.50 -22.98
C SER A 153 -4.11 8.98 -22.83
#